data_e17fcd50b5b4f77007c656e4ec948cdb
#
_entry.id   e17fcd50b5b4f77007c656e4ec948cdb
#
_cell.length_a   1.000
_cell.length_b   1.000
_cell.length_c   1.000
_cell.angle_alpha   90.00
_cell.angle_beta   90.00
_cell.angle_gamma   90.00
#
_symmetry.space_group_name_H-M   'P 1'
#
loop_
_entity.id
_entity.type
_entity.pdbx_description
1 polymer ?
#
loop_
_entity_poly.entity_id
_entity_poly.type
_entity_poly.pdbx_seq_one_letter_code
_entity_poly.pdbx_strand_id
1 'polypeptide(L)'
;MLKKTMLLLSSVLAVGLMAGCSAGKDDKSIKLAYVAWDSEIASTNVVKEVLESKLGYKVEMLQVDAGPMFAGVADGSADAMVAAWLPGTHASYLETYGSKIEDLGPNLDGTKIGLAVPAYMDVASIEDLNKPEVASSLDKKIIGIEPGAGIMMATEKALDEYALKDYKLVESSSAAMAQELMKAYDAKKPIVVTGWTPHWMFAQMDLKYLDDPKGVYGGDEQIHTFVRKGLKDDQANAYTFLDRFEWTPDDMANVMVAIQNGKSPEDAAKEWVAANADKVDAWTNGL
;
A
#
# COMPACT_ATOMS: atom_id res chain seq x y z
N MET A 1 23.66 86.98 20.18
CA MET A 1 24.26 85.90 20.96
C MET A 1 23.17 84.95 21.36
N LEU A 2 23.19 83.73 20.81
CA LEU A 2 22.08 82.75 20.80
C LEU A 2 21.92 82.01 22.16
N LYS A 3 20.72 82.06 22.69
CA LYS A 3 20.34 81.18 23.79
C LYS A 3 19.76 79.91 23.22
N LYS A 4 20.39 78.76 23.50
CA LYS A 4 19.88 77.41 23.18
C LYS A 4 18.91 77.01 24.27
N THR A 5 17.65 76.83 23.90
CA THR A 5 16.62 76.18 24.76
C THR A 5 16.59 74.71 24.47
N MET A 6 16.80 73.87 25.50
CA MET A 6 16.82 72.45 25.43
C MET A 6 15.44 71.91 25.83
N LEU A 7 14.71 71.33 24.87
CA LEU A 7 13.44 70.63 25.14
C LEU A 7 13.74 69.17 25.45
N LEU A 8 13.39 68.74 26.64
CA LEU A 8 13.36 67.33 27.07
C LEU A 8 12.05 66.70 26.59
N LEU A 9 12.15 65.77 25.66
CA LEU A 9 11.03 64.93 25.22
C LEU A 9 11.11 63.61 25.97
N SER A 10 10.21 63.39 26.90
CA SER A 10 10.03 62.13 27.64
C SER A 10 9.29 61.11 26.76
N SER A 11 10.00 60.11 26.28
CA SER A 11 9.43 58.96 25.56
C SER A 11 8.88 57.92 26.53
N VAL A 12 7.57 57.80 26.61
CA VAL A 12 6.88 56.70 27.29
C VAL A 12 6.93 55.48 26.39
N LEU A 13 7.72 54.50 26.81
CA LEU A 13 7.82 53.22 26.14
C LEU A 13 6.61 52.34 26.55
N ALA A 14 5.57 52.31 25.72
CA ALA A 14 4.47 51.36 25.87
C ALA A 14 4.93 49.98 25.37
N VAL A 15 5.29 49.12 26.32
CA VAL A 15 5.50 47.69 26.05
C VAL A 15 4.13 47.05 25.84
N GLY A 16 3.69 46.92 24.60
CA GLY A 16 2.55 46.10 24.21
C GLY A 16 2.93 44.64 24.33
N LEU A 17 2.43 43.95 25.36
CA LEU A 17 2.36 42.50 25.39
C LEU A 17 1.45 42.03 24.25
N MET A 18 2.03 41.71 23.11
CA MET A 18 1.37 40.84 22.12
C MET A 18 1.35 39.43 22.70
N ALA A 19 0.29 39.09 23.44
CA ALA A 19 -0.12 37.73 23.63
C ALA A 19 -0.52 37.20 22.25
N GLY A 20 0.45 36.67 21.51
CA GLY A 20 0.22 35.86 20.33
C GLY A 20 -0.50 34.60 20.77
N CYS A 21 -1.83 34.61 20.72
CA CYS A 21 -2.60 33.38 20.60
C CYS A 21 -2.19 32.77 19.27
N SER A 22 -1.19 31.91 19.30
CA SER A 22 -1.03 30.85 18.29
C SER A 22 -2.23 29.93 18.48
N ALA A 23 -3.40 30.32 17.94
CA ALA A 23 -4.39 29.35 17.56
C ALA A 23 -3.69 28.50 16.50
N GLY A 24 -3.19 27.34 16.89
CA GLY A 24 -2.79 26.32 15.96
C GLY A 24 -3.97 26.16 15.00
N LYS A 25 -3.81 26.58 13.76
CA LYS A 25 -4.62 26.02 12.68
C LYS A 25 -4.31 24.55 12.78
N ASP A 26 -5.31 23.75 13.20
CA ASP A 26 -5.31 22.32 12.91
C ASP A 26 -5.22 22.23 11.39
N ASP A 27 -3.99 22.12 10.89
CA ASP A 27 -3.75 21.89 9.47
C ASP A 27 -4.14 20.44 9.23
N LYS A 28 -5.43 20.21 8.96
CA LYS A 28 -5.97 18.89 8.62
C LYS A 28 -5.46 18.45 7.25
N SER A 29 -4.16 18.25 7.18
CA SER A 29 -3.46 17.77 5.98
C SER A 29 -2.69 16.52 6.33
N ILE A 30 -2.83 15.47 5.52
CA ILE A 30 -2.14 14.19 5.71
C ILE A 30 -1.65 13.66 4.37
N LYS A 31 -0.46 13.07 4.38
CA LYS A 31 0.17 12.47 3.21
C LYS A 31 0.23 10.95 3.36
N LEU A 32 -0.39 10.25 2.42
CA LEU A 32 -0.41 8.79 2.36
C LEU A 32 0.54 8.30 1.27
N ALA A 33 1.53 7.49 1.66
CA ALA A 33 2.40 6.81 0.70
C ALA A 33 1.80 5.46 0.29
N TYR A 34 1.88 5.12 -0.99
CA TYR A 34 1.40 3.83 -1.50
C TYR A 34 2.17 3.41 -2.76
N VAL A 35 2.14 2.11 -3.04
CA VAL A 35 2.64 1.56 -4.31
C VAL A 35 1.44 1.36 -5.25
N ALA A 36 1.68 1.43 -6.56
CA ALA A 36 0.63 1.25 -7.57
C ALA A 36 0.26 -0.24 -7.77
N TRP A 37 0.07 -0.98 -6.67
CA TRP A 37 -0.55 -2.30 -6.70
C TRP A 37 -2.07 -2.15 -6.62
N ASP A 38 -2.79 -3.03 -7.28
CA ASP A 38 -4.27 -2.93 -7.36
C ASP A 38 -4.91 -2.90 -5.97
N SER A 39 -4.41 -3.71 -5.03
CA SER A 39 -4.83 -3.77 -3.63
C SER A 39 -4.60 -2.43 -2.89
N GLU A 40 -3.42 -1.83 -3.07
CA GLU A 40 -3.04 -0.59 -2.38
C GLU A 40 -3.64 0.66 -3.03
N ILE A 41 -3.89 0.63 -4.33
CA ILE A 41 -4.72 1.65 -4.99
C ILE A 41 -6.11 1.64 -4.37
N ALA A 42 -6.73 0.47 -4.18
CA ALA A 42 -8.05 0.34 -3.59
C ALA A 42 -8.07 0.83 -2.13
N SER A 43 -7.17 0.29 -1.28
CA SER A 43 -7.14 0.62 0.16
C SER A 43 -6.84 2.08 0.43
N THR A 44 -5.83 2.64 -0.25
CA THR A 44 -5.41 4.03 -0.02
C THR A 44 -6.47 5.01 -0.49
N ASN A 45 -7.19 4.72 -1.59
CA ASN A 45 -8.30 5.58 -2.03
C ASN A 45 -9.50 5.52 -1.09
N VAL A 46 -9.82 4.35 -0.48
CA VAL A 46 -10.87 4.25 0.55
C VAL A 46 -10.47 5.05 1.79
N VAL A 47 -9.24 4.91 2.26
CA VAL A 47 -8.73 5.69 3.41
C VAL A 47 -8.75 7.19 3.10
N LYS A 48 -8.32 7.60 1.91
CA LYS A 48 -8.41 9.00 1.46
C LYS A 48 -9.84 9.51 1.49
N GLU A 49 -10.78 8.79 0.90
CA GLU A 49 -12.19 9.20 0.83
C GLU A 49 -12.79 9.40 2.23
N VAL A 50 -12.51 8.50 3.18
CA VAL A 50 -12.98 8.65 4.56
C VAL A 50 -12.35 9.85 5.24
N LEU A 51 -11.04 10.05 5.13
CA LEU A 51 -10.33 11.20 5.69
C LEU A 51 -10.88 12.52 5.15
N GLU A 52 -11.15 12.60 3.86
CA GLU A 52 -11.65 13.82 3.21
C GLU A 52 -13.13 14.06 3.50
N SER A 53 -13.99 13.06 3.27
CA SER A 53 -15.45 13.24 3.33
C SER A 53 -16.01 13.21 4.74
N LYS A 54 -15.41 12.48 5.69
CA LYS A 54 -15.91 12.33 7.06
C LYS A 54 -15.14 13.17 8.07
N LEU A 55 -13.83 13.30 7.90
CA LEU A 55 -12.98 13.97 8.89
C LEU A 55 -12.47 15.34 8.43
N GLY A 56 -12.72 15.72 7.16
CA GLY A 56 -12.40 17.04 6.61
C GLY A 56 -10.90 17.30 6.42
N TYR A 57 -10.11 16.24 6.23
CA TYR A 57 -8.69 16.35 5.89
C TYR A 57 -8.49 16.71 4.42
N LYS A 58 -7.37 17.34 4.14
CA LYS A 58 -6.79 17.39 2.79
C LYS A 58 -5.78 16.27 2.68
N VAL A 59 -6.02 15.32 1.78
CA VAL A 59 -5.15 14.15 1.61
C VAL A 59 -4.28 14.31 0.36
N GLU A 60 -2.97 14.21 0.55
CA GLU A 60 -2.01 14.08 -0.55
C GLU A 60 -1.63 12.59 -0.68
N MET A 61 -1.79 12.04 -1.87
CA MET A 61 -1.37 10.67 -2.16
C MET A 61 0.00 10.67 -2.84
N LEU A 62 0.96 9.97 -2.24
CA LEU A 62 2.33 9.84 -2.75
C LEU A 62 2.54 8.43 -3.31
N GLN A 63 2.44 8.30 -4.64
CA GLN A 63 2.73 7.04 -5.32
C GLN A 63 4.24 6.87 -5.48
N VAL A 64 4.77 5.80 -4.91
CA VAL A 64 6.20 5.45 -4.92
C VAL A 64 6.38 3.94 -4.94
N ASP A 65 7.60 3.44 -5.13
CA ASP A 65 7.92 2.02 -4.96
C ASP A 65 8.01 1.63 -3.48
N ALA A 66 8.04 0.31 -3.18
CA ALA A 66 7.99 -0.22 -1.82
C ALA A 66 9.09 0.34 -0.90
N GLY A 67 10.35 0.37 -1.34
CA GLY A 67 11.44 0.93 -0.54
C GLY A 67 11.24 2.40 -0.17
N PRO A 68 11.02 3.30 -1.13
CA PRO A 68 10.63 4.69 -0.88
C PRO A 68 9.37 4.88 -0.01
N MET A 69 8.37 3.98 -0.10
CA MET A 69 7.19 4.02 0.75
C MET A 69 7.54 3.86 2.24
N PHE A 70 8.29 2.81 2.59
CA PHE A 70 8.76 2.62 3.97
C PHE A 70 9.71 3.73 4.43
N ALA A 71 10.63 4.16 3.56
CA ALA A 71 11.55 5.25 3.86
C ALA A 71 10.82 6.56 4.14
N GLY A 72 9.80 6.88 3.33
CA GLY A 72 9.02 8.11 3.46
C GLY A 72 8.24 8.20 4.76
N VAL A 73 7.65 7.08 5.22
CA VAL A 73 7.00 7.06 6.55
C VAL A 73 8.05 7.14 7.66
N ALA A 74 9.22 6.51 7.48
CA ALA A 74 10.28 6.49 8.49
C ALA A 74 10.98 7.84 8.68
N ASP A 75 11.08 8.67 7.64
CA ASP A 75 11.69 10.00 7.71
C ASP A 75 10.67 11.14 7.85
N GLY A 76 9.37 10.83 7.82
CA GLY A 76 8.28 11.79 7.98
C GLY A 76 7.93 12.58 6.70
N SER A 77 8.44 12.21 5.53
CA SER A 77 8.01 12.78 4.25
C SER A 77 6.64 12.27 3.80
N ALA A 78 6.18 11.15 4.39
CA ALA A 78 4.80 10.69 4.39
C ALA A 78 4.31 10.44 5.82
N ASP A 79 3.02 10.60 6.07
CA ASP A 79 2.44 10.43 7.40
C ASP A 79 2.06 8.97 7.69
N ALA A 80 1.55 8.25 6.68
CA ALA A 80 1.05 6.89 6.85
C ALA A 80 1.11 6.08 5.55
N MET A 81 1.00 4.76 5.72
CA MET A 81 0.70 3.78 4.68
C MET A 81 -0.19 2.67 5.23
N VAL A 82 -1.06 2.10 4.38
CA VAL A 82 -1.96 0.98 4.70
C VAL A 82 -1.62 -0.26 3.86
N ALA A 83 -0.32 -0.53 3.68
CA ALA A 83 0.24 -1.33 2.61
C ALA A 83 1.38 -2.27 3.05
N ALA A 84 1.57 -2.51 4.35
CA ALA A 84 2.67 -3.33 4.82
C ALA A 84 2.25 -4.80 4.99
N TRP A 85 2.72 -5.66 4.12
CA TRP A 85 2.42 -7.12 4.11
C TRP A 85 3.36 -7.86 5.05
N LEU A 86 2.81 -8.47 6.09
CA LEU A 86 3.53 -9.09 7.19
C LEU A 86 2.99 -10.50 7.52
N PRO A 87 3.84 -11.39 8.09
CA PRO A 87 5.20 -11.13 8.59
C PRO A 87 6.32 -11.27 7.55
N GLY A 88 6.09 -11.87 6.40
CA GLY A 88 7.14 -12.35 5.49
C GLY A 88 7.51 -11.36 4.39
N THR A 89 6.52 -10.91 3.60
CA THR A 89 6.73 -10.14 2.36
C THR A 89 7.56 -8.87 2.56
N HIS A 90 7.30 -8.10 3.60
CA HIS A 90 8.01 -6.86 3.89
C HIS A 90 8.95 -6.93 5.10
N ALA A 91 9.34 -8.14 5.54
CA ALA A 91 10.23 -8.35 6.69
C ALA A 91 11.53 -7.54 6.59
N SER A 92 12.19 -7.52 5.42
CA SER A 92 13.44 -6.80 5.20
C SER A 92 13.30 -5.28 5.33
N TYR A 93 12.14 -4.73 4.97
CA TYR A 93 11.85 -3.31 5.17
C TYR A 93 11.65 -2.99 6.65
N LEU A 94 11.02 -3.90 7.42
CA LEU A 94 10.89 -3.72 8.87
C LEU A 94 12.23 -3.83 9.61
N GLU A 95 13.14 -4.70 9.16
CA GLU A 95 14.50 -4.73 9.71
C GLU A 95 15.19 -3.38 9.55
N THR A 96 14.94 -2.68 8.43
CA THR A 96 15.60 -1.40 8.12
C THR A 96 14.89 -0.21 8.77
N TYR A 97 13.56 -0.17 8.75
CA TYR A 97 12.76 1.02 9.08
C TYR A 97 11.89 0.85 10.31
N GLY A 98 11.62 -0.38 10.79
CA GLY A 98 10.65 -0.67 11.85
C GLY A 98 10.88 0.11 13.15
N SER A 99 12.14 0.39 13.51
CA SER A 99 12.44 1.20 14.70
C SER A 99 12.06 2.68 14.57
N LYS A 100 11.77 3.17 13.36
CA LYS A 100 11.48 4.58 13.04
C LYS A 100 10.02 4.85 12.73
N ILE A 101 9.23 3.82 12.55
CA ILE A 101 7.78 3.87 12.25
C ILE A 101 6.99 3.26 13.39
N GLU A 102 5.68 3.44 13.39
CA GLU A 102 4.75 2.87 14.37
C GLU A 102 3.77 1.95 13.64
N ASP A 103 3.66 0.71 14.11
CA ASP A 103 2.72 -0.28 13.62
C ASP A 103 1.40 -0.14 14.39
N LEU A 104 0.32 0.18 13.70
CA LEU A 104 -1.03 0.25 14.27
C LEU A 104 -1.75 -1.11 14.26
N GLY A 105 -1.12 -2.13 13.70
CA GLY A 105 -1.70 -3.45 13.58
C GLY A 105 -2.31 -3.75 12.21
N PRO A 106 -2.91 -4.94 12.07
CA PRO A 106 -3.48 -5.39 10.82
C PRO A 106 -4.74 -4.60 10.45
N ASN A 107 -4.83 -4.21 9.18
CA ASN A 107 -6.05 -3.65 8.59
C ASN A 107 -6.77 -4.66 7.69
N LEU A 108 -6.10 -5.75 7.30
CA LEU A 108 -6.69 -6.83 6.53
C LEU A 108 -5.97 -8.16 6.81
N ASP A 109 -6.75 -9.19 7.14
CA ASP A 109 -6.30 -10.57 7.38
C ASP A 109 -6.50 -11.45 6.15
N GLY A 110 -5.76 -12.58 6.11
CA GLY A 110 -5.97 -13.65 5.14
C GLY A 110 -5.40 -13.33 3.76
N THR A 111 -4.26 -12.67 3.74
CA THR A 111 -3.52 -12.39 2.51
C THR A 111 -2.50 -13.48 2.21
N LYS A 112 -2.12 -13.62 0.95
CA LYS A 112 -1.14 -14.60 0.48
C LYS A 112 -0.43 -14.09 -0.76
N ILE A 113 0.85 -14.39 -0.88
CA ILE A 113 1.63 -14.21 -2.11
C ILE A 113 2.10 -15.55 -2.67
N GLY A 114 2.44 -15.61 -3.95
CA GLY A 114 2.99 -16.81 -4.58
C GLY A 114 3.08 -16.71 -6.10
N LEU A 115 3.49 -17.79 -6.74
CA LEU A 115 3.39 -17.92 -8.19
C LEU A 115 1.99 -18.42 -8.56
N ALA A 116 1.34 -17.73 -9.48
CA ALA A 116 0.01 -18.08 -9.97
C ALA A 116 0.04 -18.46 -11.47
N VAL A 117 -0.80 -19.41 -11.82
CA VAL A 117 -0.98 -19.90 -13.19
C VAL A 117 -2.47 -20.06 -13.50
N PRO A 118 -2.89 -19.99 -14.78
CA PRO A 118 -4.22 -20.42 -15.17
C PRO A 118 -4.52 -21.85 -14.78
N ALA A 119 -5.72 -22.13 -14.25
CA ALA A 119 -6.09 -23.45 -13.75
C ALA A 119 -6.04 -24.55 -14.83
N TYR A 120 -6.15 -24.17 -16.13
CA TYR A 120 -6.05 -25.11 -17.25
C TYR A 120 -4.62 -25.64 -17.49
N MET A 121 -3.60 -25.07 -16.84
CA MET A 121 -2.24 -25.59 -16.94
C MET A 121 -2.06 -26.83 -16.07
N ASP A 122 -1.47 -27.87 -16.63
CA ASP A 122 -1.15 -29.14 -15.91
C ASP A 122 0.16 -29.02 -15.14
N VAL A 123 0.18 -28.09 -14.19
CA VAL A 123 1.25 -27.86 -13.21
C VAL A 123 0.64 -27.64 -11.85
N ALA A 124 1.23 -28.20 -10.81
CA ALA A 124 0.70 -28.12 -9.45
C ALA A 124 1.67 -27.42 -8.48
N SER A 125 2.97 -27.58 -8.68
CA SER A 125 4.01 -27.12 -7.77
C SER A 125 5.04 -26.25 -8.50
N ILE A 126 5.74 -25.40 -7.78
CA ILE A 126 6.90 -24.66 -8.27
C ILE A 126 7.99 -25.64 -8.79
N GLU A 127 8.09 -26.84 -8.20
CA GLU A 127 9.03 -27.86 -8.68
C GLU A 127 8.71 -28.34 -10.11
N ASP A 128 7.43 -28.31 -10.51
CA ASP A 128 7.00 -28.70 -11.87
C ASP A 128 7.55 -27.78 -12.96
N LEU A 129 7.94 -26.56 -12.62
CA LEU A 129 8.56 -25.61 -13.55
C LEU A 129 9.91 -26.15 -14.09
N ASN A 130 10.55 -27.10 -13.40
CA ASN A 130 11.76 -27.77 -13.88
C ASN A 130 11.49 -28.84 -14.95
N LYS A 131 10.24 -29.25 -15.17
CA LYS A 131 9.90 -30.21 -16.23
C LYS A 131 10.19 -29.59 -17.61
N PRO A 132 10.95 -30.26 -18.49
CA PRO A 132 11.38 -29.67 -19.76
C PRO A 132 10.24 -29.14 -20.63
N GLU A 133 9.11 -29.87 -20.67
CA GLU A 133 7.90 -29.47 -21.42
C GLU A 133 7.26 -28.22 -20.84
N VAL A 134 7.20 -28.10 -19.51
CA VAL A 134 6.66 -26.93 -18.81
C VAL A 134 7.57 -25.72 -19.05
N ALA A 135 8.86 -25.90 -18.79
CA ALA A 135 9.86 -24.83 -18.99
C ALA A 135 9.87 -24.30 -20.43
N SER A 136 9.77 -25.21 -21.41
CA SER A 136 9.71 -24.84 -22.83
C SER A 136 8.43 -24.08 -23.18
N SER A 137 7.28 -24.50 -22.64
CA SER A 137 5.98 -23.85 -22.89
C SER A 137 5.89 -22.44 -22.34
N LEU A 138 6.66 -22.14 -21.29
CA LEU A 138 6.74 -20.86 -20.61
C LEU A 138 7.88 -19.96 -21.12
N ASP A 139 8.65 -20.40 -22.12
CA ASP A 139 9.91 -19.73 -22.53
C ASP A 139 10.83 -19.45 -21.33
N LYS A 140 10.73 -20.25 -20.26
CA LYS A 140 11.44 -20.06 -18.99
C LYS A 140 11.29 -18.63 -18.43
N LYS A 141 10.07 -18.11 -18.42
CA LYS A 141 9.75 -16.78 -17.89
C LYS A 141 8.75 -16.87 -16.77
N ILE A 142 8.95 -16.05 -15.75
CA ILE A 142 7.97 -15.71 -14.72
C ILE A 142 7.73 -14.21 -14.88
N ILE A 143 6.48 -13.82 -15.09
CA ILE A 143 6.12 -12.41 -15.25
C ILE A 143 5.87 -11.84 -13.87
N GLY A 144 6.71 -10.89 -13.49
CA GLY A 144 6.66 -10.22 -12.21
C GLY A 144 6.16 -8.78 -12.31
N ILE A 145 6.33 -8.06 -11.21
CA ILE A 145 5.98 -6.64 -11.08
C ILE A 145 7.26 -5.79 -10.99
N GLU A 146 7.22 -4.64 -10.33
CA GLU A 146 8.39 -3.76 -10.24
C GLU A 146 9.47 -4.32 -9.29
N PRO A 147 10.74 -4.04 -9.57
CA PRO A 147 11.85 -4.42 -8.70
C PRO A 147 11.70 -3.83 -7.28
N GLY A 148 12.09 -4.61 -6.28
CA GLY A 148 12.00 -4.20 -4.88
C GLY A 148 10.64 -4.48 -4.22
N ALA A 149 9.62 -4.88 -4.97
CA ALA A 149 8.42 -5.45 -4.35
C ALA A 149 8.77 -6.74 -3.59
N GLY A 150 8.15 -6.95 -2.41
CA GLY A 150 8.47 -8.12 -1.57
C GLY A 150 8.28 -9.45 -2.28
N ILE A 151 7.23 -9.58 -3.10
CA ILE A 151 6.98 -10.78 -3.91
C ILE A 151 8.07 -11.01 -4.98
N MET A 152 8.68 -9.95 -5.51
CA MET A 152 9.80 -10.07 -6.44
C MET A 152 11.03 -10.63 -5.73
N MET A 153 11.35 -10.11 -4.55
CA MET A 153 12.46 -10.62 -3.72
C MET A 153 12.24 -12.08 -3.32
N ALA A 154 11.00 -12.45 -2.97
CA ALA A 154 10.64 -13.85 -2.70
C ALA A 154 10.78 -14.72 -3.95
N THR A 155 10.42 -14.21 -5.13
CA THR A 155 10.54 -14.94 -6.39
C THR A 155 12.01 -15.13 -6.79
N GLU A 156 12.86 -14.13 -6.62
CA GLU A 156 14.32 -14.27 -6.82
C GLU A 156 14.89 -15.39 -5.93
N LYS A 157 14.50 -15.41 -4.65
CA LYS A 157 14.88 -16.50 -3.75
C LYS A 157 14.33 -17.85 -4.22
N ALA A 158 13.10 -17.90 -4.74
CA ALA A 158 12.49 -19.11 -5.25
C ALA A 158 13.24 -19.65 -6.48
N LEU A 159 13.76 -18.79 -7.37
CA LEU A 159 14.60 -19.22 -8.50
C LEU A 159 15.82 -20.02 -8.03
N ASP A 160 16.45 -19.60 -6.96
CA ASP A 160 17.63 -20.29 -6.40
C ASP A 160 17.22 -21.57 -5.65
N GLU A 161 16.26 -21.47 -4.75
CA GLU A 161 15.82 -22.58 -3.89
C GLU A 161 15.25 -23.75 -4.70
N TYR A 162 14.47 -23.47 -5.75
CA TYR A 162 13.90 -24.48 -6.65
C TYR A 162 14.76 -24.85 -7.83
N ALA A 163 16.01 -24.34 -7.87
CA ALA A 163 16.96 -24.57 -8.97
C ALA A 163 16.42 -24.18 -10.36
N LEU A 164 15.62 -23.12 -10.43
CA LEU A 164 15.05 -22.55 -11.66
C LEU A 164 16.05 -21.61 -12.36
N LYS A 165 17.32 -21.97 -12.42
CA LYS A 165 18.45 -21.11 -12.83
C LYS A 165 18.32 -20.54 -14.23
N ASP A 166 17.61 -21.24 -15.11
CA ASP A 166 17.39 -20.79 -16.48
C ASP A 166 16.15 -19.90 -16.65
N TYR A 167 15.34 -19.77 -15.61
CA TYR A 167 14.17 -18.93 -15.64
C TYR A 167 14.57 -17.46 -15.49
N LYS A 168 13.89 -16.62 -16.25
CA LYS A 168 13.99 -15.17 -16.15
C LYS A 168 12.76 -14.63 -15.41
N LEU A 169 12.97 -13.99 -14.27
CA LEU A 169 11.96 -13.12 -13.68
C LEU A 169 11.90 -11.83 -14.50
N VAL A 170 10.77 -11.60 -15.14
CA VAL A 170 10.54 -10.44 -16.00
C VAL A 170 9.99 -9.31 -15.12
N GLU A 171 10.80 -8.28 -14.98
CA GLU A 171 10.38 -7.06 -14.27
C GLU A 171 9.38 -6.28 -15.12
N SER A 172 8.30 -5.81 -14.50
CA SER A 172 7.29 -5.00 -15.15
C SER A 172 6.59 -4.05 -14.14
N SER A 173 5.29 -3.92 -14.17
CA SER A 173 4.45 -3.29 -13.15
C SER A 173 3.24 -4.17 -12.87
N SER A 174 2.53 -3.95 -11.74
CA SER A 174 1.28 -4.67 -11.43
C SER A 174 0.32 -4.66 -12.62
N ALA A 175 0.05 -3.50 -13.19
CA ALA A 175 -0.84 -3.36 -14.35
C ALA A 175 -0.34 -4.09 -15.60
N ALA A 176 0.97 -4.05 -15.89
CA ALA A 176 1.54 -4.71 -17.07
C ALA A 176 1.51 -6.24 -16.91
N MET A 177 1.89 -6.76 -15.74
CA MET A 177 1.80 -8.19 -15.41
C MET A 177 0.37 -8.70 -15.57
N ALA A 178 -0.61 -8.00 -15.01
CA ALA A 178 -2.02 -8.37 -15.08
C ALA A 178 -2.55 -8.36 -16.53
N GLN A 179 -2.15 -7.39 -17.35
CA GLN A 179 -2.53 -7.34 -18.78
C GLN A 179 -1.91 -8.50 -19.56
N GLU A 180 -0.65 -8.87 -19.28
CA GLU A 180 -0.01 -10.00 -19.93
C GLU A 180 -0.68 -11.32 -19.53
N LEU A 181 -1.05 -11.46 -18.25
CA LEU A 181 -1.84 -12.59 -17.76
C LEU A 181 -3.19 -12.69 -18.49
N MET A 182 -3.97 -11.61 -18.56
CA MET A 182 -5.26 -11.59 -19.25
C MET A 182 -5.12 -12.02 -20.72
N LYS A 183 -4.15 -11.45 -21.42
CA LYS A 183 -3.90 -11.79 -22.83
C LYS A 183 -3.53 -13.26 -23.03
N ALA A 184 -2.70 -13.82 -22.14
CA ALA A 184 -2.35 -15.24 -22.18
C ALA A 184 -3.55 -16.12 -21.83
N TYR A 185 -4.32 -15.74 -20.81
CA TYR A 185 -5.52 -16.45 -20.37
C TYR A 185 -6.59 -16.55 -21.47
N ASP A 186 -6.90 -15.45 -22.14
CA ASP A 186 -7.86 -15.40 -23.25
C ASP A 186 -7.41 -16.26 -24.44
N ALA A 187 -6.11 -16.27 -24.72
CA ALA A 187 -5.51 -17.07 -25.77
C ALA A 187 -5.24 -18.54 -25.36
N LYS A 188 -5.61 -18.94 -24.13
CA LYS A 188 -5.32 -20.26 -23.55
C LYS A 188 -3.83 -20.65 -23.63
N LYS A 189 -2.94 -19.68 -23.51
CA LYS A 189 -1.49 -19.87 -23.51
C LYS A 189 -0.96 -20.09 -22.09
N PRO A 190 0.11 -20.89 -21.92
CA PRO A 190 0.79 -21.02 -20.64
C PRO A 190 1.40 -19.69 -20.20
N ILE A 191 1.29 -19.39 -18.91
CA ILE A 191 1.92 -18.24 -18.27
C ILE A 191 2.07 -18.50 -16.77
N VAL A 192 3.16 -18.02 -16.18
CA VAL A 192 3.36 -17.94 -14.72
C VAL A 192 3.55 -16.49 -14.36
N VAL A 193 2.83 -16.03 -13.36
CA VAL A 193 2.93 -14.65 -12.85
C VAL A 193 3.18 -14.64 -11.34
N THR A 194 3.74 -13.57 -10.84
CA THR A 194 3.67 -13.26 -9.41
C THR A 194 2.23 -12.88 -9.06
N GLY A 195 1.67 -13.46 -8.01
CA GLY A 195 0.27 -13.24 -7.65
C GLY A 195 0.08 -13.08 -6.15
N TRP A 196 -0.94 -12.34 -5.76
CA TRP A 196 -1.33 -12.18 -4.36
C TRP A 196 -2.85 -12.17 -4.20
N THR A 197 -3.31 -12.48 -3.02
CA THR A 197 -4.72 -12.46 -2.62
C THR A 197 -4.88 -11.54 -1.42
N PRO A 198 -5.90 -10.65 -1.42
CA PRO A 198 -6.91 -10.46 -2.46
C PRO A 198 -6.39 -9.76 -3.72
N HIS A 199 -6.86 -10.17 -4.87
CA HIS A 199 -6.62 -9.51 -6.15
C HIS A 199 -7.78 -9.82 -7.11
N TRP A 200 -8.22 -8.81 -7.90
CA TRP A 200 -9.33 -8.95 -8.85
C TRP A 200 -9.10 -10.06 -9.89
N MET A 201 -7.82 -10.37 -10.21
CA MET A 201 -7.51 -11.40 -11.21
C MET A 201 -8.01 -12.80 -10.81
N PHE A 202 -8.04 -13.13 -9.51
CA PHE A 202 -8.61 -14.39 -9.02
C PHE A 202 -10.15 -14.40 -9.01
N ALA A 203 -10.77 -13.23 -8.99
CA ALA A 203 -12.23 -13.09 -9.10
C ALA A 203 -12.72 -13.21 -10.55
N GLN A 204 -11.89 -12.81 -11.53
CA GLN A 204 -12.27 -12.75 -12.94
C GLN A 204 -11.73 -13.91 -13.79
N MET A 205 -10.67 -14.57 -13.34
CA MET A 205 -10.01 -15.67 -14.05
C MET A 205 -9.89 -16.88 -13.13
N ASP A 206 -10.04 -18.07 -13.69
CA ASP A 206 -9.79 -19.32 -12.98
C ASP A 206 -8.29 -19.58 -12.91
N LEU A 207 -7.70 -19.10 -11.81
CA LEU A 207 -6.27 -19.17 -11.49
C LEU A 207 -6.05 -20.07 -10.29
N LYS A 208 -4.85 -20.61 -10.20
CA LYS A 208 -4.37 -21.35 -9.03
C LYS A 208 -2.94 -20.92 -8.67
N TYR A 209 -2.64 -20.95 -7.39
CA TYR A 209 -1.26 -20.87 -6.92
C TYR A 209 -0.54 -22.18 -7.19
N LEU A 210 0.73 -22.11 -7.48
CA LEU A 210 1.61 -23.28 -7.41
C LEU A 210 1.94 -23.58 -5.96
N ASP A 211 1.93 -24.87 -5.62
CA ASP A 211 2.37 -25.34 -4.31
C ASP A 211 3.85 -24.94 -4.08
N ASP A 212 4.13 -24.45 -2.89
CA ASP A 212 5.46 -24.02 -2.43
C ASP A 212 5.96 -24.94 -1.30
N PRO A 213 6.40 -26.16 -1.60
CA PRO A 213 6.79 -27.15 -0.56
C PRO A 213 8.01 -26.72 0.25
N LYS A 214 8.80 -25.73 -0.22
CA LYS A 214 9.94 -25.18 0.53
C LYS A 214 9.58 -23.94 1.34
N GLY A 215 8.34 -23.44 1.23
CA GLY A 215 7.85 -22.32 2.01
C GLY A 215 8.56 -20.98 1.73
N VAL A 216 9.01 -20.78 0.50
CA VAL A 216 9.76 -19.55 0.13
C VAL A 216 8.87 -18.31 0.18
N TYR A 217 7.59 -18.47 -0.18
CA TYR A 217 6.59 -17.41 -0.15
C TYR A 217 5.89 -17.26 1.23
N GLY A 218 6.29 -18.07 2.22
CA GLY A 218 5.68 -18.03 3.54
C GLY A 218 4.28 -18.65 3.58
N GLY A 219 3.50 -18.24 4.57
CA GLY A 219 2.11 -18.69 4.80
C GLY A 219 1.11 -17.55 4.60
N ASP A 220 0.01 -17.61 5.34
CA ASP A 220 -0.96 -16.53 5.39
C ASP A 220 -0.33 -15.29 6.03
N GLU A 221 -0.65 -14.14 5.48
CA GLU A 221 -0.14 -12.85 5.92
C GLU A 221 -1.30 -11.89 6.24
N GLN A 222 -0.93 -10.72 6.74
CA GLN A 222 -1.81 -9.60 7.05
C GLN A 222 -1.26 -8.34 6.37
N ILE A 223 -2.13 -7.40 6.03
CA ILE A 223 -1.72 -6.05 5.66
C ILE A 223 -1.84 -5.18 6.90
N HIS A 224 -0.77 -4.48 7.25
CA HIS A 224 -0.70 -3.59 8.39
C HIS A 224 -0.74 -2.12 7.99
N THR A 225 -1.26 -1.30 8.91
CA THR A 225 -1.17 0.16 8.83
C THR A 225 0.07 0.63 9.59
N PHE A 226 0.92 1.41 8.92
CA PHE A 226 2.07 2.05 9.56
C PHE A 226 1.97 3.56 9.47
N VAL A 227 2.40 4.23 10.53
CA VAL A 227 2.45 5.69 10.60
C VAL A 227 3.82 6.18 11.03
N ARG A 228 4.15 7.43 10.68
CA ARG A 228 5.34 8.08 11.23
C ARG A 228 5.21 8.29 12.74
N LYS A 229 6.31 8.30 13.43
CA LYS A 229 6.33 8.66 14.85
C LYS A 229 5.84 10.10 15.06
N GLY A 230 5.07 10.30 16.12
CA GLY A 230 4.49 11.59 16.48
C GLY A 230 3.19 11.95 15.74
N LEU A 231 2.71 11.12 14.81
CA LEU A 231 1.43 11.40 14.10
C LEU A 231 0.27 11.57 15.08
N LYS A 232 0.25 10.79 16.16
CA LYS A 232 -0.78 10.87 17.20
C LYS A 232 -0.87 12.25 17.86
N ASP A 233 0.28 12.88 18.06
CA ASP A 233 0.35 14.21 18.70
C ASP A 233 -0.03 15.31 17.72
N ASP A 234 0.35 15.15 16.43
CA ASP A 234 0.13 16.15 15.40
C ASP A 234 -1.27 16.07 14.79
N GLN A 235 -1.80 14.84 14.60
CA GLN A 235 -3.02 14.54 13.82
C GLN A 235 -3.86 13.46 14.52
N ALA A 236 -4.27 13.69 15.77
CA ALA A 236 -4.92 12.70 16.65
C ALA A 236 -6.12 12.00 16.00
N ASN A 237 -6.98 12.73 15.27
CA ASN A 237 -8.15 12.14 14.64
C ASN A 237 -7.79 11.26 13.45
N ALA A 238 -6.83 11.66 12.62
CA ALA A 238 -6.33 10.82 11.53
C ALA A 238 -5.64 9.57 12.07
N TYR A 239 -4.81 9.70 13.10
CA TYR A 239 -4.20 8.57 13.78
C TYR A 239 -5.25 7.57 14.29
N THR A 240 -6.27 8.06 15.01
CA THR A 240 -7.32 7.21 15.59
C THR A 240 -8.15 6.52 14.51
N PHE A 241 -8.43 7.20 13.39
CA PHE A 241 -9.10 6.59 12.26
C PHE A 241 -8.21 5.49 11.63
N LEU A 242 -6.93 5.77 11.38
CA LEU A 242 -5.99 4.80 10.80
C LEU A 242 -5.79 3.56 11.69
N ASP A 243 -5.81 3.73 13.02
CA ASP A 243 -5.74 2.66 14.01
C ASP A 243 -7.00 1.76 14.03
N ARG A 244 -8.15 2.32 13.63
CA ARG A 244 -9.44 1.60 13.57
C ARG A 244 -9.77 1.07 12.19
N PHE A 245 -9.02 1.47 11.17
CA PHE A 245 -9.27 1.05 9.80
C PHE A 245 -9.00 -0.44 9.65
N GLU A 246 -10.07 -1.19 9.41
CA GLU A 246 -10.01 -2.61 9.11
C GLU A 246 -11.11 -2.97 8.10
N TRP A 247 -10.81 -3.86 7.20
CA TRP A 247 -11.77 -4.36 6.23
C TRP A 247 -11.49 -5.81 5.83
N THR A 248 -12.33 -6.39 5.01
CA THR A 248 -12.20 -7.79 4.62
C THR A 248 -11.59 -7.94 3.22
N PRO A 249 -11.05 -9.13 2.89
CA PRO A 249 -10.62 -9.43 1.52
C PRO A 249 -11.71 -9.17 0.47
N ASP A 250 -12.97 -9.45 0.79
CA ASP A 250 -14.12 -9.20 -0.11
C ASP A 250 -14.35 -7.69 -0.31
N ASP A 251 -14.21 -6.88 0.74
CA ASP A 251 -14.31 -5.42 0.62
C ASP A 251 -13.27 -4.88 -0.36
N MET A 252 -12.01 -5.28 -0.19
CA MET A 252 -10.90 -4.88 -1.06
C MET A 252 -11.13 -5.37 -2.50
N ALA A 253 -11.52 -6.64 -2.68
CA ALA A 253 -11.80 -7.22 -3.97
C ALA A 253 -12.91 -6.47 -4.72
N ASN A 254 -13.99 -6.08 -4.02
CA ASN A 254 -15.09 -5.32 -4.61
C ASN A 254 -14.64 -3.96 -5.17
N VAL A 255 -13.79 -3.23 -4.43
CA VAL A 255 -13.23 -1.95 -4.91
C VAL A 255 -12.32 -2.18 -6.12
N MET A 256 -11.41 -3.17 -6.04
CA MET A 256 -10.53 -3.51 -7.16
C MET A 256 -11.30 -3.89 -8.44
N VAL A 257 -12.35 -4.71 -8.30
CA VAL A 257 -13.20 -5.11 -9.44
C VAL A 257 -13.93 -3.91 -10.05
N ALA A 258 -14.40 -2.97 -9.23
CA ALA A 258 -15.01 -1.74 -9.71
C ALA A 258 -14.03 -0.89 -10.54
N ILE A 259 -12.78 -0.78 -10.06
CA ILE A 259 -11.69 -0.08 -10.78
C ILE A 259 -11.38 -0.81 -12.10
N GLN A 260 -11.20 -2.13 -12.06
CA GLN A 260 -10.92 -2.94 -13.25
C GLN A 260 -12.05 -2.84 -14.30
N ASN A 261 -13.29 -2.66 -13.88
CA ASN A 261 -14.44 -2.45 -14.76
C ASN A 261 -14.57 -1.01 -15.28
N GLY A 262 -13.56 -0.17 -15.07
CA GLY A 262 -13.41 1.16 -15.69
C GLY A 262 -13.83 2.33 -14.82
N LYS A 263 -14.11 2.14 -13.52
CA LYS A 263 -14.28 3.28 -12.61
C LYS A 263 -12.92 3.89 -12.26
N SER A 264 -12.91 5.19 -11.98
CA SER A 264 -11.73 5.79 -11.34
C SER A 264 -11.55 5.21 -9.93
N PRO A 265 -10.32 5.12 -9.40
CA PRO A 265 -10.10 4.67 -8.02
C PRO A 265 -10.88 5.50 -6.99
N GLU A 266 -10.97 6.81 -7.21
CA GLU A 266 -11.73 7.74 -6.37
C GLU A 266 -13.23 7.43 -6.39
N ASP A 267 -13.83 7.20 -7.57
CA ASP A 267 -15.25 6.90 -7.69
C ASP A 267 -15.57 5.54 -7.08
N ALA A 268 -14.71 4.53 -7.28
CA ALA A 268 -14.87 3.21 -6.69
C ALA A 268 -14.82 3.28 -5.15
N ALA A 269 -13.86 4.02 -4.58
CA ALA A 269 -13.74 4.24 -3.16
C ALA A 269 -14.97 4.98 -2.58
N LYS A 270 -15.41 6.05 -3.25
CA LYS A 270 -16.58 6.84 -2.86
C LYS A 270 -17.85 5.99 -2.82
N GLU A 271 -18.08 5.17 -3.83
CA GLU A 271 -19.23 4.26 -3.88
C GLU A 271 -19.15 3.22 -2.76
N TRP A 272 -17.97 2.64 -2.53
CA TRP A 272 -17.80 1.66 -1.48
C TRP A 272 -18.05 2.29 -0.09
N VAL A 273 -17.49 3.47 0.19
CA VAL A 273 -17.69 4.22 1.45
C VAL A 273 -19.17 4.53 1.66
N ALA A 274 -19.89 4.94 0.63
CA ALA A 274 -21.31 5.22 0.70
C ALA A 274 -22.15 3.95 0.97
N ALA A 275 -21.77 2.81 0.39
CA ALA A 275 -22.44 1.54 0.56
C ALA A 275 -22.14 0.84 1.91
N ASN A 276 -21.06 1.23 2.60
CA ASN A 276 -20.60 0.62 3.85
C ASN A 276 -20.58 1.61 5.01
N ALA A 277 -21.63 2.45 5.12
CA ALA A 277 -21.72 3.52 6.10
C ALA A 277 -21.51 3.03 7.55
N ASP A 278 -22.05 1.88 7.92
CA ASP A 278 -21.93 1.33 9.28
C ASP A 278 -20.46 1.03 9.65
N LYS A 279 -19.66 0.49 8.73
CA LYS A 279 -18.21 0.27 8.94
C LYS A 279 -17.48 1.59 9.08
N VAL A 280 -17.75 2.52 8.16
CA VAL A 280 -17.13 3.84 8.15
C VAL A 280 -17.45 4.62 9.41
N ASP A 281 -18.71 4.55 9.87
CA ASP A 281 -19.15 5.19 11.12
C ASP A 281 -18.45 4.56 12.34
N ALA A 282 -18.21 3.24 12.36
CA ALA A 282 -17.45 2.59 13.42
C ALA A 282 -16.00 3.10 13.49
N TRP A 283 -15.34 3.34 12.36
CA TRP A 283 -13.98 3.88 12.31
C TRP A 283 -13.89 5.35 12.72
N THR A 284 -14.95 6.14 12.44
CA THR A 284 -14.94 7.59 12.60
C THR A 284 -15.72 8.10 13.80
N ASN A 285 -16.37 7.20 14.57
CA ASN A 285 -17.19 7.58 15.71
C ASN A 285 -16.40 8.35 16.77
N GLY A 286 -16.87 9.56 17.08
CA GLY A 286 -16.28 10.44 18.09
C GLY A 286 -15.06 11.23 17.64
N LEU A 287 -14.73 11.27 16.32
CA LEU A 287 -13.61 12.01 15.75
C LEU A 287 -14.01 13.37 15.19
#